data_a930e39d87791fde5070446030be7c02
#
_entry.id   a930e39d87791fde5070446030be7c02
#
_cell.length_a   1.000
_cell.length_b   1.000
_cell.length_c   1.000
_cell.angle_alpha   90.00
_cell.angle_beta   90.00
_cell.angle_gamma   90.00
#
_symmetry.space_group_name_H-M   'P 1'
#
loop_
_entity.id
_entity.type
_entity.pdbx_description
1 polymer ?
#
loop_
_entity_poly.entity_id
_entity_poly.type
_entity_poly.pdbx_seq_one_letter_code
_entity_poly.pdbx_strand_id
1 'polypeptide(L)'
;MTMDKPKVLFLDDESSVLRSLHRGLRRHFRDWELVFEERPEDALKQLNTFSPWVVVSDKRMPGMDGIEFLGRVRQQCPLAVRILLSGETNTDKAMHAVGVAHLMLPKPFEMDDLIDALHAAQCLRELPIPLHLREEIGCIDSLPVLPAVYQELVSYLNQTDEPDSERIADIITQDTAILSKILQLANSAFFGFTTPATSAIDAVVRLGQSMIKNLVLCAGLFKQDSTNNTHEHEQLCRQAESVAGIARTLSQEMKLSRADVDRHYVLGMLHNVGGLISGETDNTERNAIISAYLLKLWGFDSDTVIAVLYQRNPENAKKIEPMTLRLHAASMINHLHQTGSDPLTIGSGLNQTLLHEAGMLEQVEQYLQIDTTNH
;
A
#
# COMPACT_ATOMS: atom_id res chain seq x y z
N MET A 1 -4.40 31.46 -1.58
CA MET A 1 -4.92 30.44 -2.51
C MET A 1 -6.16 29.86 -1.88
N THR A 2 -7.33 30.07 -2.45
CA THR A 2 -8.55 29.37 -2.03
C THR A 2 -8.31 27.89 -2.34
N MET A 3 -8.18 27.05 -1.32
CA MET A 3 -8.12 25.61 -1.53
C MET A 3 -9.44 25.20 -2.20
N ASP A 4 -9.33 24.56 -3.37
CA ASP A 4 -10.48 23.96 -4.06
C ASP A 4 -11.19 23.01 -3.11
N LYS A 5 -12.52 23.12 -3.04
CA LYS A 5 -13.32 22.23 -2.18
C LYS A 5 -13.11 20.79 -2.61
N PRO A 6 -13.01 19.83 -1.65
CA PRO A 6 -12.99 18.42 -1.99
C PRO A 6 -14.25 18.03 -2.79
N LYS A 7 -14.04 17.27 -3.87
CA LYS A 7 -15.10 16.89 -4.82
C LYS A 7 -15.23 15.38 -4.86
N VAL A 8 -16.44 14.86 -4.65
CA VAL A 8 -16.73 13.42 -4.68
C VAL A 8 -17.87 13.14 -5.64
N LEU A 9 -17.66 12.16 -6.52
CA LEU A 9 -18.67 11.64 -7.43
C LEU A 9 -19.12 10.28 -6.94
N PHE A 10 -20.40 10.12 -6.69
CA PHE A 10 -21.06 8.86 -6.35
C PHE A 10 -21.85 8.36 -7.53
N LEU A 11 -21.72 7.06 -7.85
CA LEU A 11 -22.43 6.39 -8.91
C LEU A 11 -23.07 5.10 -8.38
N ASP A 12 -24.40 5.02 -8.46
CA ASP A 12 -25.20 3.85 -8.08
C ASP A 12 -26.55 3.92 -8.83
N ASP A 13 -26.97 2.88 -9.51
CA ASP A 13 -28.21 2.86 -10.29
C ASP A 13 -29.48 2.89 -9.42
N GLU A 14 -29.33 2.64 -8.11
CA GLU A 14 -30.41 2.76 -7.15
C GLU A 14 -30.49 4.17 -6.56
N SER A 15 -31.45 5.00 -7.01
CA SER A 15 -31.66 6.35 -6.49
C SER A 15 -31.96 6.41 -4.98
N SER A 16 -32.46 5.31 -4.41
CA SER A 16 -32.69 5.17 -2.96
C SER A 16 -31.38 5.11 -2.17
N VAL A 17 -30.36 4.43 -2.71
CA VAL A 17 -29.00 4.36 -2.13
C VAL A 17 -28.37 5.72 -2.18
N LEU A 18 -28.36 6.39 -3.34
CA LEU A 18 -27.80 7.73 -3.49
C LEU A 18 -28.43 8.75 -2.53
N ARG A 19 -29.76 8.71 -2.34
CA ARG A 19 -30.46 9.57 -1.36
C ARG A 19 -30.05 9.26 0.09
N SER A 20 -29.79 7.98 0.41
CA SER A 20 -29.34 7.59 1.73
C SER A 20 -27.89 8.08 1.98
N LEU A 21 -27.00 7.89 1.01
CA LEU A 21 -25.63 8.40 1.05
C LEU A 21 -25.61 9.93 1.21
N HIS A 22 -26.38 10.66 0.41
CA HIS A 22 -26.48 12.11 0.51
C HIS A 22 -26.90 12.58 1.90
N ARG A 23 -27.92 11.95 2.49
CA ARG A 23 -28.38 12.30 3.86
C ARG A 23 -27.35 12.00 4.94
N GLY A 24 -26.67 10.84 4.84
CA GLY A 24 -25.64 10.44 5.81
C GLY A 24 -24.41 11.35 5.74
N LEU A 25 -23.90 11.59 4.53
CA LEU A 25 -22.64 12.30 4.32
C LEU A 25 -22.75 13.83 4.51
N ARG A 26 -23.93 14.44 4.23
CA ARG A 26 -24.11 15.89 4.29
C ARG A 26 -23.71 16.54 5.62
N ARG A 27 -23.82 15.81 6.74
CA ARG A 27 -23.46 16.33 8.07
C ARG A 27 -21.94 16.33 8.32
N HIS A 28 -21.24 15.39 7.73
CA HIS A 28 -19.80 15.18 7.91
C HIS A 28 -18.99 16.00 6.90
N PHE A 29 -19.50 16.19 5.69
CA PHE A 29 -18.80 16.81 4.55
C PHE A 29 -19.50 18.08 4.04
N ARG A 30 -19.79 19.05 4.94
CA ARG A 30 -20.50 20.30 4.60
C ARG A 30 -19.74 21.19 3.61
N ASP A 31 -18.42 21.13 3.68
CA ASP A 31 -17.54 21.95 2.84
C ASP A 31 -17.08 21.20 1.57
N TRP A 32 -17.58 20.00 1.35
CA TRP A 32 -17.29 19.20 0.18
C TRP A 32 -18.38 19.37 -0.88
N GLU A 33 -18.00 19.22 -2.14
CA GLU A 33 -18.91 19.17 -3.26
C GLU A 33 -19.22 17.71 -3.59
N LEU A 34 -20.46 17.28 -3.35
CA LEU A 34 -20.90 15.89 -3.54
C LEU A 34 -21.85 15.84 -4.74
N VAL A 35 -21.50 15.04 -5.74
CA VAL A 35 -22.30 14.79 -6.95
C VAL A 35 -22.75 13.33 -6.92
N PHE A 36 -24.01 13.10 -7.30
CA PHE A 36 -24.66 11.81 -7.30
C PHE A 36 -25.28 11.54 -8.67
N GLU A 37 -24.84 10.46 -9.31
CA GLU A 37 -25.27 10.06 -10.66
C GLU A 37 -25.85 8.63 -10.63
N GLU A 38 -26.91 8.43 -11.40
CA GLU A 38 -27.56 7.14 -11.51
C GLU A 38 -27.06 6.35 -12.74
N ARG A 39 -26.41 7.01 -13.70
CA ARG A 39 -25.99 6.40 -14.95
C ARG A 39 -24.51 6.61 -15.22
N PRO A 40 -23.77 5.53 -15.57
CA PRO A 40 -22.34 5.61 -15.85
C PRO A 40 -21.98 6.62 -16.94
N GLU A 41 -22.79 6.72 -18.00
CA GLU A 41 -22.53 7.62 -19.13
C GLU A 41 -22.59 9.10 -18.72
N ASP A 42 -23.50 9.45 -17.80
CA ASP A 42 -23.63 10.82 -17.32
C ASP A 42 -22.52 11.14 -16.32
N ALA A 43 -22.16 10.17 -15.46
CA ALA A 43 -21.02 10.27 -14.58
C ALA A 43 -19.69 10.49 -15.37
N LEU A 44 -19.47 9.76 -16.48
CA LEU A 44 -18.29 9.95 -17.33
C LEU A 44 -18.22 11.34 -17.98
N LYS A 45 -19.35 11.91 -18.39
CA LYS A 45 -19.39 13.29 -18.92
C LYS A 45 -18.99 14.31 -17.86
N GLN A 46 -19.38 14.08 -16.61
CA GLN A 46 -19.06 14.95 -15.50
C GLN A 46 -17.57 14.97 -15.16
N LEU A 47 -16.83 13.87 -15.35
CA LEU A 47 -15.41 13.78 -14.99
C LEU A 47 -14.57 14.92 -15.57
N ASN A 48 -14.84 15.33 -16.83
CA ASN A 48 -14.07 16.36 -17.52
C ASN A 48 -14.26 17.77 -16.95
N THR A 49 -15.42 18.06 -16.37
CA THR A 49 -15.77 19.39 -15.85
C THR A 49 -15.68 19.46 -14.34
N PHE A 50 -15.99 18.38 -13.66
CA PHE A 50 -16.04 18.28 -12.20
C PHE A 50 -14.68 17.99 -11.57
N SER A 51 -13.82 17.20 -12.24
CA SER A 51 -12.49 16.79 -11.76
C SER A 51 -12.53 16.26 -10.32
N PRO A 52 -13.20 15.12 -10.06
CA PRO A 52 -13.42 14.60 -8.70
C PRO A 52 -12.11 14.20 -8.04
N TRP A 53 -12.03 14.39 -6.72
CA TRP A 53 -10.95 13.87 -5.89
C TRP A 53 -11.16 12.40 -5.54
N VAL A 54 -12.42 12.02 -5.39
CA VAL A 54 -12.85 10.66 -5.09
C VAL A 54 -14.00 10.29 -6.00
N VAL A 55 -13.96 9.08 -6.51
CA VAL A 55 -15.07 8.46 -7.23
C VAL A 55 -15.48 7.20 -6.49
N VAL A 56 -16.73 7.14 -6.08
CA VAL A 56 -17.34 5.99 -5.41
C VAL A 56 -18.36 5.38 -6.36
N SER A 57 -18.19 4.12 -6.72
CA SER A 57 -19.08 3.44 -7.67
C SER A 57 -19.66 2.17 -7.08
N ASP A 58 -20.94 1.95 -7.29
CA ASP A 58 -21.48 0.59 -7.16
C ASP A 58 -20.86 -0.34 -8.20
N LYS A 59 -20.76 -1.63 -7.85
CA LYS A 59 -20.21 -2.64 -8.74
C LYS A 59 -21.21 -3.09 -9.79
N ARG A 60 -22.49 -3.26 -9.41
CA ARG A 60 -23.52 -3.85 -10.28
C ARG A 60 -24.46 -2.80 -10.80
N MET A 61 -24.26 -2.39 -12.04
CA MET A 61 -25.13 -1.44 -12.72
C MET A 61 -25.51 -1.95 -14.11
N PRO A 62 -26.69 -1.58 -14.65
CA PRO A 62 -27.07 -1.92 -16.01
C PRO A 62 -26.13 -1.27 -17.06
N GLY A 63 -25.77 -2.02 -18.07
CA GLY A 63 -24.98 -1.55 -19.21
C GLY A 63 -23.48 -1.54 -18.96
N MET A 64 -23.00 -0.75 -18.02
CA MET A 64 -21.57 -0.67 -17.64
C MET A 64 -21.44 -0.96 -16.15
N ASP A 65 -20.67 -1.96 -15.79
CA ASP A 65 -20.40 -2.24 -14.38
C ASP A 65 -19.39 -1.26 -13.76
N GLY A 66 -19.32 -1.25 -12.41
CA GLY A 66 -18.47 -0.33 -11.69
C GLY A 66 -16.96 -0.56 -11.93
N ILE A 67 -16.54 -1.76 -12.28
CA ILE A 67 -15.15 -2.08 -12.60
C ILE A 67 -14.77 -1.44 -13.93
N GLU A 68 -15.59 -1.61 -14.96
CA GLU A 68 -15.40 -0.97 -16.25
C GLU A 68 -15.44 0.57 -16.12
N PHE A 69 -16.41 1.09 -15.36
CA PHE A 69 -16.51 2.54 -15.09
C PHE A 69 -15.25 3.08 -14.43
N LEU A 70 -14.79 2.47 -13.34
CA LEU A 70 -13.57 2.90 -12.64
C LEU A 70 -12.31 2.75 -13.50
N GLY A 71 -12.27 1.79 -14.42
CA GLY A 71 -11.23 1.67 -15.43
C GLY A 71 -11.17 2.90 -16.34
N ARG A 72 -12.32 3.43 -16.76
CA ARG A 72 -12.41 4.68 -17.54
C ARG A 72 -12.07 5.91 -16.70
N VAL A 73 -12.49 5.94 -15.43
CA VAL A 73 -12.09 7.00 -14.47
C VAL A 73 -10.56 7.05 -14.35
N ARG A 74 -9.88 5.90 -14.25
CA ARG A 74 -8.41 5.83 -14.20
C ARG A 74 -7.76 6.52 -15.38
N GLN A 75 -8.31 6.34 -16.58
CA GLN A 75 -7.76 6.94 -17.80
C GLN A 75 -8.05 8.45 -17.90
N GLN A 76 -9.24 8.91 -17.47
CA GLN A 76 -9.66 10.29 -17.62
C GLN A 76 -9.29 11.17 -16.42
N CYS A 77 -9.29 10.61 -15.22
CA CYS A 77 -9.01 11.29 -13.96
C CYS A 77 -8.06 10.46 -13.09
N PRO A 78 -6.78 10.28 -13.49
CA PRO A 78 -5.83 9.43 -12.76
C PRO A 78 -5.61 9.85 -11.31
N LEU A 79 -5.80 11.14 -11.01
CA LEU A 79 -5.69 11.70 -9.66
C LEU A 79 -6.84 11.31 -8.72
N ALA A 80 -7.95 10.80 -9.25
CA ALA A 80 -9.10 10.45 -8.45
C ALA A 80 -8.85 9.15 -7.65
N VAL A 81 -9.10 9.18 -6.35
CA VAL A 81 -9.17 7.97 -5.54
C VAL A 81 -10.42 7.19 -5.93
N ARG A 82 -10.27 5.94 -6.28
CA ARG A 82 -11.35 5.08 -6.78
C ARG A 82 -11.79 4.10 -5.71
N ILE A 83 -13.05 4.18 -5.31
CA ILE A 83 -13.66 3.33 -4.29
C ILE A 83 -14.78 2.51 -4.95
N LEU A 84 -14.76 1.20 -4.78
CA LEU A 84 -15.80 0.29 -5.28
C LEU A 84 -16.66 -0.20 -4.13
N LEU A 85 -17.98 -0.05 -4.25
CA LEU A 85 -18.97 -0.66 -3.35
C LEU A 85 -19.38 -2.02 -3.93
N SER A 86 -19.23 -3.11 -3.17
CA SER A 86 -19.49 -4.46 -3.69
C SER A 86 -20.34 -5.29 -2.74
N GLY A 87 -21.47 -5.81 -3.21
CA GLY A 87 -22.34 -6.75 -2.47
C GLY A 87 -22.01 -8.22 -2.70
N GLU A 88 -20.93 -8.53 -3.45
CA GLU A 88 -20.56 -9.92 -3.74
C GLU A 88 -19.42 -10.41 -2.86
N THR A 89 -19.62 -11.60 -2.30
CA THR A 89 -18.57 -12.40 -1.65
C THR A 89 -17.78 -13.26 -2.66
N ASN A 90 -18.10 -13.16 -3.96
CA ASN A 90 -17.42 -13.98 -4.98
C ASN A 90 -16.02 -13.41 -5.25
N THR A 91 -15.05 -14.23 -4.88
CA THR A 91 -13.62 -13.95 -4.92
C THR A 91 -13.08 -13.64 -6.31
N ASP A 92 -13.58 -14.30 -7.37
CA ASP A 92 -13.07 -14.12 -8.73
C ASP A 92 -13.33 -12.71 -9.28
N LYS A 93 -14.50 -12.15 -8.94
CA LYS A 93 -14.86 -10.80 -9.36
C LYS A 93 -14.27 -9.70 -8.49
N ALA A 94 -13.92 -10.00 -7.24
CA ALA A 94 -13.18 -9.07 -6.38
C ALA A 94 -11.79 -8.78 -6.95
N MET A 95 -11.18 -9.77 -7.61
CA MET A 95 -9.84 -9.65 -8.15
C MET A 95 -9.71 -8.68 -9.32
N HIS A 96 -10.67 -8.66 -10.23
CA HIS A 96 -10.69 -7.65 -11.30
C HIS A 96 -10.83 -6.23 -10.76
N ALA A 97 -11.48 -6.07 -9.61
CA ALA A 97 -11.63 -4.78 -8.95
C ALA A 97 -10.31 -4.22 -8.38
N VAL A 98 -9.41 -5.10 -7.91
CA VAL A 98 -8.10 -4.71 -7.32
C VAL A 98 -7.18 -3.98 -8.30
N GLY A 99 -7.30 -4.25 -9.60
CA GLY A 99 -6.54 -3.56 -10.63
C GLY A 99 -7.05 -2.14 -10.95
N VAL A 100 -8.28 -1.81 -10.58
CA VAL A 100 -8.90 -0.52 -10.93
C VAL A 100 -9.33 0.30 -9.74
N ALA A 101 -9.77 -0.32 -8.64
CA ALA A 101 -10.16 0.34 -7.40
C ALA A 101 -8.97 0.43 -6.43
N HIS A 102 -8.83 1.56 -5.75
CA HIS A 102 -7.86 1.72 -4.68
C HIS A 102 -8.36 1.14 -3.36
N LEU A 103 -9.66 1.31 -3.09
CA LEU A 103 -10.34 0.80 -1.91
C LEU A 103 -11.62 0.07 -2.32
N MET A 104 -12.00 -0.96 -1.57
CA MET A 104 -13.25 -1.69 -1.75
C MET A 104 -14.00 -1.75 -0.42
N LEU A 105 -15.30 -1.41 -0.46
CA LEU A 105 -16.18 -1.52 0.69
C LEU A 105 -17.26 -2.59 0.41
N PRO A 106 -17.45 -3.56 1.31
CA PRO A 106 -18.48 -4.59 1.17
C PRO A 106 -19.87 -3.99 1.43
N LYS A 107 -20.87 -4.37 0.66
CA LYS A 107 -22.28 -4.14 0.98
C LYS A 107 -22.87 -5.36 1.75
N PRO A 108 -23.55 -5.17 2.87
CA PRO A 108 -23.85 -3.90 3.54
C PRO A 108 -22.61 -3.33 4.28
N PHE A 109 -22.45 -2.01 4.25
CA PHE A 109 -21.42 -1.29 5.02
C PHE A 109 -22.07 -0.27 5.95
N GLU A 110 -21.39 0.05 7.03
CA GLU A 110 -21.81 1.13 7.90
C GLU A 110 -21.41 2.48 7.29
N MET A 111 -22.15 3.53 7.59
CA MET A 111 -21.85 4.87 7.06
C MET A 111 -20.47 5.35 7.50
N ASP A 112 -20.04 4.96 8.69
CA ASP A 112 -18.73 5.32 9.25
C ASP A 112 -17.59 4.72 8.42
N ASP A 113 -17.72 3.51 7.87
CA ASP A 113 -16.70 2.91 6.98
C ASP A 113 -16.46 3.76 5.73
N LEU A 114 -17.53 4.29 5.14
CA LEU A 114 -17.44 5.17 3.97
C LEU A 114 -16.85 6.53 4.34
N ILE A 115 -17.23 7.08 5.50
CA ILE A 115 -16.68 8.34 6.02
C ILE A 115 -15.18 8.20 6.23
N ASP A 116 -14.73 7.11 6.84
CA ASP A 116 -13.30 6.82 7.07
C ASP A 116 -12.54 6.67 5.75
N ALA A 117 -13.11 6.00 4.76
CA ALA A 117 -12.52 5.87 3.43
C ALA A 117 -12.38 7.24 2.73
N LEU A 118 -13.37 8.13 2.84
CA LEU A 118 -13.32 9.49 2.30
C LEU A 118 -12.28 10.35 3.01
N HIS A 119 -12.17 10.26 4.33
CA HIS A 119 -11.12 10.95 5.09
C HIS A 119 -9.73 10.41 4.74
N ALA A 120 -9.57 9.09 4.58
CA ALA A 120 -8.31 8.51 4.12
C ALA A 120 -7.90 9.04 2.75
N ALA A 121 -8.87 9.19 1.81
CA ALA A 121 -8.63 9.80 0.50
C ALA A 121 -8.25 11.29 0.59
N GLN A 122 -8.82 12.04 1.54
CA GLN A 122 -8.40 13.42 1.80
C GLN A 122 -6.94 13.49 2.27
N CYS A 123 -6.56 12.65 3.23
CA CYS A 123 -5.19 12.61 3.75
C CYS A 123 -4.14 12.34 2.66
N LEU A 124 -4.49 11.62 1.58
CA LEU A 124 -3.61 11.42 0.43
C LEU A 124 -3.19 12.73 -0.25
N ARG A 125 -4.08 13.72 -0.27
CA ARG A 125 -3.78 15.04 -0.85
C ARG A 125 -2.88 15.91 0.03
N GLU A 126 -2.83 15.61 1.31
CA GLU A 126 -1.97 16.32 2.28
C GLU A 126 -0.52 15.83 2.24
N LEU A 127 -0.27 14.66 1.62
CA LEU A 127 1.10 14.18 1.44
C LEU A 127 1.88 15.10 0.51
N PRO A 128 3.16 15.40 0.78
CA PRO A 128 3.99 16.33 0.02
C PRO A 128 4.46 15.72 -1.31
N ILE A 129 3.52 15.33 -2.17
CA ILE A 129 3.80 14.67 -3.44
C ILE A 129 3.50 15.60 -4.61
N PRO A 130 4.45 15.79 -5.54
CA PRO A 130 4.22 16.52 -6.77
C PRO A 130 3.07 15.95 -7.60
N LEU A 131 2.30 16.84 -8.24
CA LEU A 131 1.08 16.47 -8.97
C LEU A 131 1.36 15.42 -10.07
N HIS A 132 2.43 15.59 -10.84
CA HIS A 132 2.80 14.65 -11.90
C HIS A 132 3.07 13.23 -11.40
N LEU A 133 3.68 13.08 -10.22
CA LEU A 133 3.89 11.76 -9.62
C LEU A 133 2.58 11.11 -9.17
N ARG A 134 1.62 11.91 -8.68
CA ARG A 134 0.28 11.37 -8.34
C ARG A 134 -0.46 10.89 -9.58
N GLU A 135 -0.34 11.61 -10.71
CA GLU A 135 -0.91 11.20 -11.99
C GLU A 135 -0.29 9.90 -12.49
N GLU A 136 1.02 9.81 -12.45
CA GLU A 136 1.77 8.60 -12.83
C GLU A 136 1.33 7.39 -12.00
N ILE A 137 1.30 7.53 -10.67
CA ILE A 137 0.86 6.47 -9.75
C ILE A 137 -0.61 6.10 -10.00
N GLY A 138 -1.47 7.08 -10.24
CA GLY A 138 -2.90 6.87 -10.49
C GLY A 138 -3.20 6.09 -11.78
N CYS A 139 -2.28 6.10 -12.75
CA CYS A 139 -2.39 5.35 -14.01
C CYS A 139 -1.92 3.89 -13.89
N ILE A 140 -1.25 3.51 -12.80
CA ILE A 140 -0.69 2.16 -12.66
C ILE A 140 -1.83 1.14 -12.56
N ASP A 141 -1.79 0.15 -13.43
CA ASP A 141 -2.76 -0.96 -13.46
C ASP A 141 -2.19 -2.26 -12.92
N SER A 142 -0.88 -2.43 -12.96
CA SER A 142 -0.20 -3.62 -12.45
C SER A 142 1.19 -3.26 -11.94
N LEU A 143 1.66 -4.00 -10.94
CA LEU A 143 3.05 -3.90 -10.49
C LEU A 143 3.92 -4.91 -11.24
N PRO A 144 5.16 -4.55 -11.58
CA PRO A 144 6.11 -5.53 -12.09
C PRO A 144 6.41 -6.56 -10.98
N VAL A 145 6.60 -7.81 -11.36
CA VAL A 145 6.98 -8.90 -10.45
C VAL A 145 8.18 -9.65 -11.01
N LEU A 146 9.00 -10.22 -10.12
CA LEU A 146 10.12 -11.06 -10.51
C LEU A 146 9.62 -12.32 -11.21
N PRO A 147 9.98 -12.57 -12.48
CA PRO A 147 9.48 -13.73 -13.23
C PRO A 147 9.75 -15.06 -12.52
N ALA A 148 10.91 -15.21 -11.88
CA ALA A 148 11.29 -16.43 -11.19
C ALA A 148 10.38 -16.68 -9.96
N VAL A 149 10.13 -15.67 -9.13
CA VAL A 149 9.27 -15.78 -7.93
C VAL A 149 7.82 -16.04 -8.35
N TYR A 150 7.34 -15.33 -9.37
CA TYR A 150 5.99 -15.55 -9.90
C TYR A 150 5.81 -16.98 -10.44
N GLN A 151 6.78 -17.49 -11.21
CA GLN A 151 6.74 -18.86 -11.76
C GLN A 151 6.83 -19.92 -10.65
N GLU A 152 7.67 -19.70 -9.62
CA GLU A 152 7.74 -20.57 -8.45
C GLU A 152 6.40 -20.66 -7.74
N LEU A 153 5.76 -19.49 -7.49
CA LEU A 153 4.47 -19.44 -6.82
C LEU A 153 3.37 -20.13 -7.63
N VAL A 154 3.28 -19.85 -8.95
CA VAL A 154 2.33 -20.51 -9.85
C VAL A 154 2.56 -22.03 -9.88
N SER A 155 3.81 -22.49 -10.00
CA SER A 155 4.18 -23.90 -10.02
C SER A 155 3.76 -24.58 -8.74
N TYR A 156 4.11 -24.01 -7.58
CA TYR A 156 3.77 -24.54 -6.27
C TYR A 156 2.25 -24.66 -6.07
N LEU A 157 1.50 -23.61 -6.38
CA LEU A 157 0.03 -23.59 -6.25
C LEU A 157 -0.70 -24.56 -7.19
N ASN A 158 -0.07 -25.00 -8.29
CA ASN A 158 -0.64 -25.97 -9.24
C ASN A 158 -0.22 -27.42 -8.95
N GLN A 159 0.86 -27.64 -8.22
CA GLN A 159 1.39 -29.00 -7.93
C GLN A 159 0.71 -29.67 -6.75
N THR A 160 0.00 -28.95 -5.91
CA THR A 160 -0.64 -29.50 -4.71
C THR A 160 -2.07 -28.99 -4.57
N ASP A 161 -2.96 -29.89 -4.14
CA ASP A 161 -4.36 -29.55 -3.86
C ASP A 161 -4.50 -28.82 -2.51
N GLU A 162 -3.57 -29.03 -1.59
CA GLU A 162 -3.53 -28.39 -0.27
C GLU A 162 -2.15 -27.73 -0.06
N PRO A 163 -1.91 -26.53 -0.67
CA PRO A 163 -0.64 -25.84 -0.51
C PRO A 163 -0.46 -25.33 0.92
N ASP A 164 0.75 -25.48 1.46
CA ASP A 164 1.09 -24.99 2.79
C ASP A 164 1.16 -23.46 2.82
N SER A 165 0.47 -22.85 3.79
CA SER A 165 0.39 -21.40 3.95
C SER A 165 1.74 -20.78 4.31
N GLU A 166 2.59 -21.47 5.09
CA GLU A 166 3.94 -20.99 5.42
C GLU A 166 4.80 -20.95 4.15
N ARG A 167 4.74 -21.99 3.31
CA ARG A 167 5.49 -22.01 2.05
C ARG A 167 5.02 -20.95 1.07
N ILE A 168 3.71 -20.70 0.98
CA ILE A 168 3.19 -19.59 0.18
C ILE A 168 3.75 -18.27 0.71
N ALA A 169 3.71 -18.03 2.02
CA ALA A 169 4.23 -16.82 2.64
C ALA A 169 5.74 -16.62 2.35
N ASP A 170 6.52 -17.69 2.43
CA ASP A 170 7.96 -17.66 2.12
C ASP A 170 8.21 -17.25 0.66
N ILE A 171 7.43 -17.77 -0.29
CA ILE A 171 7.59 -17.41 -1.70
C ILE A 171 7.21 -15.95 -1.95
N ILE A 172 6.06 -15.50 -1.45
CA ILE A 172 5.60 -14.13 -1.67
C ILE A 172 6.49 -13.07 -1.03
N THR A 173 7.19 -13.38 0.06
CA THR A 173 8.13 -12.45 0.69
C THR A 173 9.40 -12.20 -0.13
N GLN A 174 9.67 -13.01 -1.14
CA GLN A 174 10.81 -12.80 -2.03
C GLN A 174 10.56 -11.67 -3.07
N ASP A 175 9.31 -11.23 -3.22
CA ASP A 175 8.95 -10.16 -4.14
C ASP A 175 8.04 -9.12 -3.46
N THR A 176 8.55 -7.89 -3.35
CA THR A 176 7.86 -6.77 -2.69
C THR A 176 6.53 -6.42 -3.37
N ALA A 177 6.43 -6.57 -4.69
CA ALA A 177 5.20 -6.29 -5.43
C ALA A 177 4.11 -7.32 -5.12
N ILE A 178 4.46 -8.60 -5.09
CA ILE A 178 3.53 -9.68 -4.75
C ILE A 178 3.07 -9.51 -3.30
N LEU A 179 4.02 -9.33 -2.37
CA LEU A 179 3.72 -9.12 -0.95
C LEU A 179 2.79 -7.92 -0.74
N SER A 180 3.10 -6.77 -1.35
CA SER A 180 2.29 -5.56 -1.18
C SER A 180 0.85 -5.73 -1.66
N LYS A 181 0.63 -6.43 -2.78
CA LYS A 181 -0.70 -6.71 -3.32
C LYS A 181 -1.49 -7.68 -2.45
N ILE A 182 -0.85 -8.70 -1.91
CA ILE A 182 -1.49 -9.65 -1.00
C ILE A 182 -1.88 -8.97 0.31
N LEU A 183 -1.01 -8.13 0.87
CA LEU A 183 -1.31 -7.34 2.06
C LEU A 183 -2.40 -6.28 1.79
N GLN A 184 -2.39 -5.61 0.65
CA GLN A 184 -3.45 -4.70 0.24
C GLN A 184 -4.82 -5.38 0.28
N LEU A 185 -4.91 -6.59 -0.26
CA LEU A 185 -6.16 -7.36 -0.24
C LEU A 185 -6.54 -7.79 1.16
N ALA A 186 -5.60 -8.37 1.91
CA ALA A 186 -5.87 -8.82 3.28
C ALA A 186 -6.30 -7.68 4.21
N ASN A 187 -5.86 -6.45 3.93
CA ASN A 187 -6.21 -5.25 4.69
C ASN A 187 -7.41 -4.50 4.10
N SER A 188 -7.96 -4.98 2.99
CA SER A 188 -9.16 -4.39 2.41
C SER A 188 -10.38 -4.64 3.31
N ALA A 189 -11.18 -3.61 3.54
CA ALA A 189 -12.45 -3.72 4.25
C ALA A 189 -13.40 -4.77 3.64
N PHE A 190 -13.19 -5.14 2.36
CA PHE A 190 -13.94 -6.17 1.66
C PHE A 190 -13.96 -7.53 2.38
N PHE A 191 -12.87 -7.89 3.08
CA PHE A 191 -12.79 -9.16 3.81
C PHE A 191 -13.26 -9.05 5.27
N GLY A 192 -13.64 -7.87 5.74
CA GLY A 192 -14.24 -7.65 7.06
C GLY A 192 -13.30 -7.91 8.24
N PHE A 193 -11.99 -7.93 8.03
CA PHE A 193 -11.04 -8.05 9.12
C PHE A 193 -10.91 -6.72 9.87
N THR A 194 -11.07 -6.77 11.19
CA THR A 194 -11.05 -5.57 12.05
C THR A 194 -9.64 -5.07 12.36
N THR A 195 -8.63 -5.91 12.15
CA THR A 195 -7.22 -5.58 12.41
C THR A 195 -6.39 -5.77 11.16
N PRO A 196 -5.42 -4.89 10.85
CA PRO A 196 -4.52 -5.08 9.72
C PRO A 196 -3.73 -6.39 9.81
N ALA A 197 -3.44 -7.02 8.66
CA ALA A 197 -2.49 -8.13 8.59
C ALA A 197 -1.09 -7.62 8.91
N THR A 198 -0.41 -8.28 9.83
CA THR A 198 0.91 -7.88 10.35
C THR A 198 2.06 -8.69 9.75
N SER A 199 1.74 -9.76 9.01
CA SER A 199 2.74 -10.62 8.37
C SER A 199 2.20 -11.24 7.07
N ALA A 200 3.11 -11.77 6.25
CA ALA A 200 2.76 -12.49 5.03
C ALA A 200 1.90 -13.72 5.34
N ILE A 201 2.27 -14.48 6.36
CA ILE A 201 1.52 -15.67 6.77
C ILE A 201 0.12 -15.33 7.27
N ASP A 202 -0.02 -14.24 8.04
CA ASP A 202 -1.32 -13.75 8.49
C ASP A 202 -2.21 -13.36 7.30
N ALA A 203 -1.65 -12.66 6.31
CA ALA A 203 -2.36 -12.31 5.08
C ALA A 203 -2.79 -13.55 4.28
N VAL A 204 -1.89 -14.54 4.12
CA VAL A 204 -2.19 -15.79 3.42
C VAL A 204 -3.29 -16.58 4.12
N VAL A 205 -3.23 -16.71 5.44
CA VAL A 205 -4.25 -17.42 6.24
C VAL A 205 -5.61 -16.72 6.15
N ARG A 206 -5.64 -15.40 6.23
CA ARG A 206 -6.90 -14.62 6.13
C ARG A 206 -7.55 -14.73 4.76
N LEU A 207 -6.78 -14.58 3.70
CA LEU A 207 -7.30 -14.67 2.33
C LEU A 207 -7.66 -16.11 1.93
N GLY A 208 -6.93 -17.07 2.48
CA GLY A 208 -7.06 -18.49 2.12
C GLY A 208 -6.35 -18.84 0.81
N GLN A 209 -5.96 -20.07 0.70
CA GLN A 209 -5.14 -20.60 -0.42
C GLN A 209 -5.85 -20.45 -1.77
N SER A 210 -7.17 -20.71 -1.83
CA SER A 210 -7.95 -20.58 -3.06
C SER A 210 -7.95 -19.13 -3.59
N MET A 211 -8.05 -18.15 -2.70
CA MET A 211 -7.98 -16.74 -3.07
C MET A 211 -6.59 -16.39 -3.59
N ILE A 212 -5.53 -16.80 -2.88
CA ILE A 212 -4.15 -16.57 -3.34
C ILE A 212 -3.92 -17.20 -4.72
N LYS A 213 -4.36 -18.45 -4.91
CA LYS A 213 -4.25 -19.14 -6.19
C LYS A 213 -4.94 -18.37 -7.31
N ASN A 214 -6.17 -17.95 -7.08
CA ASN A 214 -6.93 -17.19 -8.05
C ASN A 214 -6.26 -15.83 -8.34
N LEU A 215 -5.77 -15.15 -7.32
CA LEU A 215 -5.12 -13.85 -7.42
C LEU A 215 -3.86 -13.91 -8.28
N VAL A 216 -3.07 -14.96 -8.11
CA VAL A 216 -1.83 -15.18 -8.87
C VAL A 216 -2.12 -15.62 -10.30
N LEU A 217 -3.15 -16.45 -10.51
CA LEU A 217 -3.50 -17.00 -11.83
C LEU A 217 -4.42 -16.08 -12.65
N CYS A 218 -5.23 -15.24 -12.01
CA CYS A 218 -6.09 -14.28 -12.71
C CYS A 218 -5.27 -13.13 -13.27
N ALA A 219 -5.11 -13.15 -14.57
CA ALA A 219 -4.29 -12.26 -15.36
C ALA A 219 -4.54 -10.76 -15.09
N GLY A 220 -3.46 -10.01 -15.00
CA GLY A 220 -3.43 -8.55 -15.08
C GLY A 220 -3.08 -7.80 -13.80
N LEU A 221 -3.01 -8.45 -12.63
CA LEU A 221 -2.53 -7.81 -11.40
C LEU A 221 -1.00 -7.75 -11.34
N PHE A 222 -0.36 -8.75 -11.92
CA PHE A 222 1.09 -8.86 -11.97
C PHE A 222 1.54 -8.87 -13.44
N LYS A 223 2.44 -7.96 -13.76
CA LYS A 223 3.08 -7.92 -15.07
C LYS A 223 4.46 -8.52 -14.92
N GLN A 224 4.72 -9.66 -15.60
CA GLN A 224 6.08 -10.16 -15.68
C GLN A 224 6.92 -9.11 -16.42
N ASP A 225 7.94 -8.62 -15.75
CA ASP A 225 8.86 -7.65 -16.35
C ASP A 225 9.69 -8.36 -17.42
N SER A 226 9.26 -8.21 -18.67
CA SER A 226 9.99 -8.71 -19.84
C SER A 226 10.99 -7.68 -20.38
N THR A 227 11.11 -6.53 -19.73
CA THR A 227 12.02 -5.44 -20.10
C THR A 227 13.32 -5.52 -19.33
N ASN A 228 14.33 -4.75 -19.74
CA ASN A 228 15.71 -4.75 -19.20
C ASN A 228 15.85 -4.39 -17.70
N ASN A 229 14.76 -4.21 -16.95
CA ASN A 229 14.74 -3.75 -15.57
C ASN A 229 14.71 -4.88 -14.51
N THR A 230 14.80 -6.15 -14.91
CA THR A 230 14.78 -7.28 -13.96
C THR A 230 15.88 -7.16 -12.90
N HIS A 231 17.06 -6.66 -13.29
CA HIS A 231 18.18 -6.49 -12.35
C HIS A 231 17.89 -5.39 -11.29
N GLU A 232 17.32 -4.28 -11.70
CA GLU A 232 16.92 -3.19 -10.78
C GLU A 232 15.84 -3.66 -9.81
N HIS A 233 14.86 -4.41 -10.30
CA HIS A 233 13.81 -5.00 -9.47
C HIS A 233 14.38 -6.00 -8.45
N GLU A 234 15.26 -6.91 -8.89
CA GLU A 234 15.96 -7.82 -7.98
C GLU A 234 16.78 -7.06 -6.93
N GLN A 235 17.41 -5.95 -7.30
CA GLN A 235 18.16 -5.12 -6.36
C GLN A 235 17.23 -4.48 -5.33
N LEU A 236 16.06 -3.96 -5.75
CA LEU A 236 15.05 -3.42 -4.85
C LEU A 236 14.54 -4.47 -3.86
N CYS A 237 14.25 -5.68 -4.32
CA CYS A 237 13.82 -6.77 -3.46
C CYS A 237 14.90 -7.19 -2.46
N ARG A 238 16.17 -7.31 -2.89
CA ARG A 238 17.30 -7.59 -1.97
C ARG A 238 17.49 -6.50 -0.93
N GLN A 239 17.35 -5.23 -1.30
CA GLN A 239 17.42 -4.12 -0.35
C GLN A 239 16.26 -4.17 0.64
N ALA A 240 15.04 -4.45 0.17
CA ALA A 240 13.87 -4.57 1.03
C ALA A 240 14.03 -5.72 2.03
N GLU A 241 14.52 -6.88 1.60
CA GLU A 241 14.81 -8.03 2.46
C GLU A 241 15.87 -7.71 3.51
N SER A 242 16.96 -7.05 3.12
CA SER A 242 18.02 -6.61 4.04
C SER A 242 17.47 -5.67 5.11
N VAL A 243 16.76 -4.61 4.72
CA VAL A 243 16.15 -3.66 5.67
C VAL A 243 15.14 -4.37 6.58
N ALA A 244 14.34 -5.29 6.04
CA ALA A 244 13.39 -6.08 6.81
C ALA A 244 14.08 -6.98 7.84
N GLY A 245 15.20 -7.61 7.46
CA GLY A 245 16.03 -8.41 8.35
C GLY A 245 16.59 -7.58 9.51
N ILE A 246 17.17 -6.42 9.21
CA ILE A 246 17.70 -5.49 10.22
C ILE A 246 16.58 -5.02 11.16
N ALA A 247 15.43 -4.59 10.61
CA ALA A 247 14.28 -4.13 11.38
C ALA A 247 13.73 -5.23 12.32
N ARG A 248 13.70 -6.48 11.85
CA ARG A 248 13.34 -7.67 12.66
C ARG A 248 14.30 -7.85 13.82
N THR A 249 15.61 -7.86 13.54
CA THR A 249 16.64 -8.09 14.56
C THR A 249 16.61 -6.99 15.61
N LEU A 250 16.58 -5.72 15.21
CA LEU A 250 16.46 -4.60 16.16
C LEU A 250 15.20 -4.73 17.04
N SER A 251 14.08 -5.15 16.46
CA SER A 251 12.83 -5.34 17.20
C SER A 251 12.92 -6.49 18.21
N GLN A 252 13.63 -7.57 17.88
CA GLN A 252 13.90 -8.69 18.77
C GLN A 252 14.80 -8.28 19.93
N GLU A 253 15.88 -7.56 19.66
CA GLU A 253 16.80 -7.04 20.70
C GLU A 253 16.07 -6.08 21.66
N MET A 254 15.12 -5.29 21.15
CA MET A 254 14.24 -4.44 21.95
C MET A 254 13.14 -5.23 22.68
N LYS A 255 13.11 -6.58 22.56
CA LYS A 255 12.13 -7.48 23.20
C LYS A 255 10.67 -7.14 22.91
N LEU A 256 10.38 -6.72 21.70
CA LEU A 256 9.01 -6.44 21.27
C LEU A 256 8.17 -7.71 21.16
N SER A 257 6.85 -7.56 21.12
CA SER A 257 5.93 -8.65 20.85
C SER A 257 6.21 -9.29 19.49
N ARG A 258 5.87 -10.57 19.30
CA ARG A 258 6.01 -11.26 18.00
C ARG A 258 5.26 -10.52 16.90
N ALA A 259 4.06 -10.03 17.18
CA ALA A 259 3.27 -9.26 16.22
C ALA A 259 3.97 -7.95 15.80
N ASP A 260 4.62 -7.25 16.73
CA ASP A 260 5.40 -6.04 16.41
C ASP A 260 6.65 -6.38 15.60
N VAL A 261 7.35 -7.46 15.94
CA VAL A 261 8.51 -7.95 15.17
C VAL A 261 8.11 -8.26 13.73
N ASP A 262 7.02 -9.00 13.53
CA ASP A 262 6.51 -9.34 12.21
C ASP A 262 6.06 -8.08 11.46
N ARG A 263 5.41 -7.13 12.14
CA ARG A 263 5.02 -5.83 11.55
C ARG A 263 6.22 -5.01 11.08
N HIS A 264 7.30 -4.97 11.86
CA HIS A 264 8.53 -4.26 11.46
C HIS A 264 9.24 -4.94 10.30
N TYR A 265 9.19 -6.27 10.22
CA TYR A 265 9.69 -6.99 9.06
C TYR A 265 8.91 -6.62 7.78
N VAL A 266 7.59 -6.66 7.83
CA VAL A 266 6.73 -6.25 6.70
C VAL A 266 6.98 -4.79 6.33
N LEU A 267 7.12 -3.91 7.32
CA LEU A 267 7.44 -2.50 7.09
C LEU A 267 8.76 -2.33 6.32
N GLY A 268 9.80 -3.09 6.71
CA GLY A 268 11.08 -3.14 6.01
C GLY A 268 10.93 -3.66 4.57
N MET A 269 10.10 -4.66 4.33
CA MET A 269 9.82 -5.17 2.98
C MET A 269 9.12 -4.12 2.08
N LEU A 270 8.31 -3.24 2.65
CA LEU A 270 7.50 -2.27 1.92
C LEU A 270 8.14 -0.88 1.81
N HIS A 271 9.25 -0.62 2.52
CA HIS A 271 9.81 0.72 2.68
C HIS A 271 10.20 1.41 1.37
N ASN A 272 10.56 0.66 0.34
CA ASN A 272 11.02 1.15 -0.95
C ASN A 272 10.16 0.70 -2.14
N VAL A 273 8.91 0.26 -1.89
CA VAL A 273 7.99 -0.21 -2.94
C VAL A 273 7.78 0.83 -4.06
N GLY A 274 7.97 2.12 -3.77
CA GLY A 274 7.94 3.20 -4.75
C GLY A 274 9.02 3.09 -5.82
N GLY A 275 10.15 2.43 -5.52
CA GLY A 275 11.22 2.16 -6.47
C GLY A 275 10.77 1.29 -7.66
N LEU A 276 9.78 0.42 -7.46
CA LEU A 276 9.18 -0.39 -8.54
C LEU A 276 8.52 0.49 -9.62
N ILE A 277 8.15 1.71 -9.28
CA ILE A 277 7.49 2.67 -10.18
C ILE A 277 8.50 3.67 -10.73
N SER A 278 9.33 4.24 -9.85
CA SER A 278 10.33 5.24 -10.25
C SER A 278 11.48 4.66 -11.07
N GLY A 279 11.71 3.35 -11.02
CA GLY A 279 12.90 2.69 -11.59
C GLY A 279 14.21 3.04 -10.84
N GLU A 280 14.11 3.71 -9.68
CA GLU A 280 15.26 4.09 -8.87
C GLU A 280 15.50 3.04 -7.78
N THR A 281 16.69 2.45 -7.77
CA THR A 281 17.06 1.44 -6.76
C THR A 281 17.51 2.06 -5.44
N ASP A 282 17.95 3.31 -5.46
CA ASP A 282 18.37 4.00 -4.25
C ASP A 282 17.16 4.38 -3.39
N ASN A 283 17.30 4.21 -2.07
CA ASN A 283 16.29 4.67 -1.12
C ASN A 283 16.36 6.19 -0.97
N THR A 284 15.88 6.89 -1.99
CA THR A 284 15.81 8.35 -2.02
C THR A 284 14.59 8.86 -1.24
N GLU A 285 14.60 10.13 -0.89
CA GLU A 285 13.42 10.79 -0.31
C GLU A 285 12.21 10.70 -1.27
N ARG A 286 12.46 10.78 -2.58
CA ARG A 286 11.44 10.60 -3.60
C ARG A 286 10.79 9.22 -3.52
N ASN A 287 11.58 8.15 -3.42
CA ASN A 287 11.07 6.78 -3.29
C ASN A 287 10.30 6.59 -1.98
N ALA A 288 10.75 7.14 -0.88
CA ALA A 288 10.01 7.11 0.39
C ALA A 288 8.64 7.79 0.27
N ILE A 289 8.57 8.95 -0.40
CA ILE A 289 7.32 9.66 -0.66
C ILE A 289 6.37 8.83 -1.55
N ILE A 290 6.86 8.25 -2.65
CA ILE A 290 6.06 7.40 -3.55
C ILE A 290 5.57 6.15 -2.81
N SER A 291 6.45 5.49 -2.04
CA SER A 291 6.09 4.33 -1.22
C SER A 291 4.98 4.65 -0.23
N ALA A 292 5.12 5.74 0.52
CA ALA A 292 4.11 6.18 1.50
C ALA A 292 2.76 6.47 0.83
N TYR A 293 2.77 7.09 -0.35
CA TYR A 293 1.55 7.36 -1.11
C TYR A 293 0.86 6.07 -1.57
N LEU A 294 1.61 5.12 -2.11
CA LEU A 294 1.10 3.82 -2.51
C LEU A 294 0.49 3.06 -1.33
N LEU A 295 1.21 2.99 -0.21
CA LEU A 295 0.73 2.32 0.99
C LEU A 295 -0.56 2.96 1.51
N LYS A 296 -0.66 4.29 1.46
CA LYS A 296 -1.90 4.98 1.84
C LYS A 296 -3.04 4.70 0.87
N LEU A 297 -2.78 4.70 -0.46
CA LEU A 297 -3.75 4.31 -1.48
C LEU A 297 -4.26 2.88 -1.29
N TRP A 298 -3.40 1.99 -0.79
CA TRP A 298 -3.73 0.58 -0.56
C TRP A 298 -4.34 0.30 0.81
N GLY A 299 -4.69 1.35 1.57
CA GLY A 299 -5.40 1.23 2.84
C GLY A 299 -4.54 0.83 4.04
N PHE A 300 -3.21 0.96 3.94
CA PHE A 300 -2.34 0.76 5.11
C PHE A 300 -2.58 1.83 6.17
N ASP A 301 -2.36 1.46 7.43
CA ASP A 301 -2.55 2.35 8.58
C ASP A 301 -1.61 3.56 8.53
N SER A 302 -2.00 4.63 9.23
CA SER A 302 -1.27 5.90 9.21
C SER A 302 0.13 5.79 9.82
N ASP A 303 0.36 4.92 10.79
CA ASP A 303 1.66 4.75 11.44
C ASP A 303 2.66 4.13 10.46
N THR A 304 2.23 3.10 9.71
CA THR A 304 3.01 2.49 8.63
C THR A 304 3.37 3.52 7.54
N VAL A 305 2.39 4.32 7.10
CA VAL A 305 2.59 5.35 6.07
C VAL A 305 3.56 6.44 6.56
N ILE A 306 3.41 6.93 7.79
CA ILE A 306 4.28 7.94 8.40
C ILE A 306 5.70 7.39 8.55
N ALA A 307 5.85 6.15 8.99
CA ALA A 307 7.16 5.52 9.14
C ALA A 307 7.91 5.47 7.81
N VAL A 308 7.25 5.07 6.73
CA VAL A 308 7.85 5.03 5.39
C VAL A 308 8.12 6.44 4.85
N LEU A 309 7.21 7.39 5.06
CA LEU A 309 7.38 8.76 4.57
C LEU A 309 8.62 9.44 5.19
N TYR A 310 8.82 9.25 6.47
CA TYR A 310 9.87 9.94 7.23
C TYR A 310 11.07 9.05 7.58
N GLN A 311 11.20 7.89 6.95
CA GLN A 311 12.29 6.94 7.21
C GLN A 311 13.69 7.55 7.04
N ARG A 312 13.86 8.56 6.20
CA ARG A 312 15.15 9.23 6.00
C ARG A 312 15.36 10.45 6.91
N ASN A 313 14.31 11.18 7.18
CA ASN A 313 14.33 12.43 7.95
C ASN A 313 13.24 12.40 9.03
N PRO A 314 13.41 11.57 10.08
CA PRO A 314 12.37 11.36 11.11
C PRO A 314 12.03 12.64 11.87
N GLU A 315 12.94 13.61 11.94
CA GLU A 315 12.74 14.92 12.56
C GLU A 315 11.67 15.77 11.86
N ASN A 316 11.34 15.49 10.61
CA ASN A 316 10.30 16.19 9.85
C ASN A 316 8.88 15.69 10.17
N ALA A 317 8.75 14.57 10.89
CA ALA A 317 7.47 14.07 11.31
C ALA A 317 6.86 14.94 12.41
N LYS A 318 5.56 15.28 12.31
CA LYS A 318 4.84 16.02 13.35
C LYS A 318 4.88 15.33 14.71
N LYS A 319 4.86 14.01 14.70
CA LYS A 319 5.04 13.12 15.85
C LYS A 319 5.96 12.00 15.44
N ILE A 320 7.03 11.81 16.20
CA ILE A 320 8.01 10.76 15.93
C ILE A 320 7.56 9.50 16.68
N GLU A 321 7.09 8.53 15.92
CA GLU A 321 6.70 7.23 16.49
C GLU A 321 7.90 6.28 16.55
N PRO A 322 7.95 5.38 17.54
CA PRO A 322 9.03 4.40 17.66
C PRO A 322 9.23 3.54 16.39
N MET A 323 8.15 3.25 15.67
CA MET A 323 8.17 2.52 14.41
C MET A 323 8.98 3.27 13.33
N THR A 324 8.81 4.60 13.24
CA THR A 324 9.55 5.45 12.30
C THR A 324 11.05 5.40 12.58
N LEU A 325 11.45 5.46 13.85
CA LEU A 325 12.86 5.42 14.25
C LEU A 325 13.51 4.07 13.98
N ARG A 326 12.79 2.96 14.18
CA ARG A 326 13.30 1.61 13.87
C ARG A 326 13.49 1.43 12.37
N LEU A 327 12.53 1.88 11.55
CA LEU A 327 12.69 1.83 10.11
C LEU A 327 13.82 2.74 9.64
N HIS A 328 13.93 3.95 10.22
CA HIS A 328 15.05 4.86 9.96
C HIS A 328 16.38 4.18 10.24
N ALA A 329 16.56 3.60 11.42
CA ALA A 329 17.79 2.90 11.79
C ALA A 329 18.10 1.77 10.80
N ALA A 330 17.13 0.90 10.52
CA ALA A 330 17.31 -0.24 9.61
C ALA A 330 17.66 0.20 8.17
N SER A 331 16.96 1.19 7.64
CA SER A 331 17.20 1.74 6.30
C SER A 331 18.56 2.42 6.19
N MET A 332 18.96 3.21 7.21
CA MET A 332 20.26 3.87 7.21
C MET A 332 21.41 2.91 7.40
N ILE A 333 21.30 1.92 8.29
CA ILE A 333 22.31 0.87 8.45
C ILE A 333 22.53 0.14 7.12
N ASN A 334 21.45 -0.30 6.46
CA ASN A 334 21.57 -0.96 5.17
C ASN A 334 22.27 -0.09 4.11
N HIS A 335 21.91 1.19 4.03
CA HIS A 335 22.52 2.13 3.09
C HIS A 335 24.03 2.30 3.35
N LEU A 336 24.40 2.43 4.62
CA LEU A 336 25.80 2.62 5.01
C LEU A 336 26.65 1.37 4.80
N HIS A 337 26.09 0.16 5.01
CA HIS A 337 26.75 -1.10 4.66
C HIS A 337 27.03 -1.20 3.16
N GLN A 338 26.06 -0.79 2.32
CA GLN A 338 26.24 -0.80 0.86
C GLN A 338 27.32 0.20 0.39
N THR A 339 27.48 1.32 1.08
CA THR A 339 28.47 2.36 0.76
C THR A 339 29.82 2.14 1.46
N GLY A 340 29.93 1.15 2.33
CA GLY A 340 31.13 0.89 3.13
C GLY A 340 31.42 1.97 4.19
N SER A 341 30.41 2.72 4.61
CA SER A 341 30.51 3.80 5.58
C SER A 341 30.15 3.31 6.98
N ASP A 342 30.85 3.79 8.01
CA ASP A 342 30.50 3.47 9.40
C ASP A 342 29.23 4.23 9.83
N PRO A 343 28.15 3.51 10.24
CA PRO A 343 26.88 4.10 10.65
C PRO A 343 26.98 5.06 11.85
N LEU A 344 27.95 4.87 12.71
CA LEU A 344 28.14 5.71 13.91
C LEU A 344 28.95 6.97 13.66
N THR A 345 29.47 7.17 12.45
CA THR A 345 30.22 8.38 12.10
C THR A 345 29.28 9.59 12.04
N ILE A 346 29.75 10.73 12.56
CA ILE A 346 29.01 11.99 12.46
C ILE A 346 28.81 12.34 10.99
N GLY A 347 27.55 12.59 10.60
CA GLY A 347 27.18 12.89 9.20
C GLY A 347 26.82 11.65 8.37
N SER A 348 26.77 10.45 8.95
CA SER A 348 26.32 9.22 8.29
C SER A 348 24.86 9.26 7.82
N GLY A 349 24.08 10.21 8.36
CA GLY A 349 22.62 10.30 8.14
C GLY A 349 21.80 9.57 9.19
N LEU A 350 22.40 8.71 10.03
CA LEU A 350 21.73 8.09 11.17
C LEU A 350 21.47 9.13 12.26
N ASN A 351 20.21 9.36 12.62
CA ASN A 351 19.85 10.38 13.62
C ASN A 351 20.04 9.83 15.05
N GLN A 352 21.31 9.79 15.49
CA GLN A 352 21.70 9.26 16.80
C GLN A 352 21.03 10.01 17.96
N THR A 353 20.78 11.32 17.82
CA THR A 353 20.12 12.13 18.86
C THR A 353 18.71 11.61 19.13
N LEU A 354 17.89 11.44 18.08
CA LEU A 354 16.53 10.92 18.22
C LEU A 354 16.51 9.46 18.71
N LEU A 355 17.45 8.64 18.26
CA LEU A 355 17.58 7.26 18.73
C LEU A 355 17.96 7.21 20.23
N HIS A 356 18.82 8.09 20.68
CA HIS A 356 19.20 8.21 22.09
C HIS A 356 18.01 8.68 22.94
N GLU A 357 17.31 9.74 22.51
CA GLU A 357 16.12 10.26 23.20
C GLU A 357 14.99 9.22 23.30
N ALA A 358 14.87 8.35 22.30
CA ALA A 358 13.93 7.25 22.28
C ALA A 358 14.41 5.99 23.03
N GLY A 359 15.64 5.98 23.58
CA GLY A 359 16.24 4.83 24.27
C GLY A 359 16.54 3.64 23.36
N MET A 360 16.79 3.89 22.08
CA MET A 360 17.02 2.86 21.05
C MET A 360 18.49 2.78 20.60
N LEU A 361 19.31 3.77 20.93
CA LEU A 361 20.69 3.87 20.43
C LEU A 361 21.55 2.68 20.85
N GLU A 362 21.44 2.23 22.11
CA GLU A 362 22.21 1.11 22.63
C GLU A 362 21.97 -0.20 21.83
N GLN A 363 20.72 -0.49 21.46
CA GLN A 363 20.40 -1.69 20.67
C GLN A 363 20.92 -1.57 19.23
N VAL A 364 20.91 -0.36 18.67
CA VAL A 364 21.51 -0.12 17.35
C VAL A 364 23.02 -0.31 17.39
N GLU A 365 23.70 0.19 18.42
CA GLU A 365 25.15 0.00 18.62
C GLU A 365 25.50 -1.48 18.85
N GLN A 366 24.70 -2.22 19.64
CA GLN A 366 24.87 -3.65 19.83
C GLN A 366 24.72 -4.43 18.52
N TYR A 367 23.70 -4.12 17.72
CA TYR A 367 23.53 -4.70 16.39
C TYR A 367 24.78 -4.51 15.53
N LEU A 368 25.31 -3.29 15.43
CA LEU A 368 26.49 -2.95 14.63
C LEU A 368 27.76 -3.66 15.11
N GLN A 369 27.93 -3.87 16.43
CA GLN A 369 29.05 -4.61 16.97
C GLN A 369 29.00 -6.11 16.64
N ILE A 370 27.80 -6.71 16.64
CA ILE A 370 27.62 -8.12 16.28
C ILE A 370 27.90 -8.32 14.79
N ASP A 371 27.46 -7.39 13.95
CA ASP A 371 27.61 -7.47 12.50
C ASP A 371 29.10 -7.36 12.08
N THR A 372 29.85 -6.46 12.71
CA THR A 372 31.31 -6.29 12.46
C THR A 372 32.15 -7.50 12.92
N THR A 373 31.64 -8.36 13.79
CA THR A 373 32.33 -9.58 14.24
C THR A 373 32.06 -10.79 13.37
N ASN A 374 31.04 -10.72 12.49
CA ASN A 374 30.65 -11.82 11.60
C ASN A 374 31.15 -11.64 10.14
N HIS A 375 31.83 -10.56 9.84
CA HIS A 375 32.52 -10.26 8.58
C HIS A 375 34.04 -10.24 8.80
#